data_da163e58775856af16a9587de639f6f3
#
_entry.id   da163e58775856af16a9587de639f6f3
#
_cell.length_a   1.000
_cell.length_b   1.000
_cell.length_c   1.000
_cell.angle_alpha   90.00
_cell.angle_beta   90.00
_cell.angle_gamma   90.00
#
_symmetry.space_group_name_H-M   'P 1'
#
loop_
_entity.id
_entity.type
_entity.pdbx_description
1 polymer ?
#
loop_
_entity_poly.entity_id
_entity_poly.type
_entity_poly.pdbx_seq_one_letter_code
_entity_poly.pdbx_strand_id
1 'polypeptide(L)'
;MTQEQKELVVLMTHGADHELSSVGFTIACGGITSGLKVCMFLTSSAVDLVRRRAVELTQVAPLDPLKTLIDDFMTRGGTVVACPPCVKARGYTQEDFIDGVTIAGASVIHEKIKAGAATLSF
;
A
#
# COMPACT_ATOMS: atom_id res chain seq x y z
N MET A 1 27.21 3.24 15.82
CA MET A 1 26.20 4.20 15.33
C MET A 1 25.10 3.45 14.64
N THR A 2 23.90 3.62 15.13
CA THR A 2 22.71 3.10 14.46
C THR A 2 22.32 4.06 13.32
N GLN A 3 22.26 3.54 12.11
CA GLN A 3 21.70 4.32 11.02
C GLN A 3 20.18 4.38 11.17
N GLU A 4 19.63 5.56 11.03
CA GLU A 4 18.19 5.72 10.95
C GLU A 4 17.67 4.99 9.71
N GLN A 5 16.60 4.23 9.88
CA GLN A 5 15.94 3.55 8.79
C GLN A 5 15.25 4.58 7.90
N LYS A 6 15.59 4.61 6.62
CA LYS A 6 14.92 5.46 5.63
C LYS A 6 13.51 5.01 5.42
N GLU A 7 12.61 5.98 5.21
CA GLU A 7 11.22 5.72 4.88
C GLU A 7 10.96 5.88 3.39
N LEU A 8 10.13 4.96 2.86
CA LEU A 8 9.64 5.01 1.49
C LEU A 8 8.11 5.09 1.54
N VAL A 9 7.53 6.04 0.83
CA VAL A 9 6.09 6.12 0.61
C VAL A 9 5.79 5.70 -0.82
N VAL A 10 4.90 4.74 -0.99
CA VAL A 10 4.46 4.29 -2.30
C VAL A 10 3.00 4.70 -2.49
N LEU A 11 2.76 5.59 -3.46
CA LEU A 11 1.43 6.05 -3.83
C LEU A 11 0.83 5.13 -4.88
N MET A 12 -0.34 4.56 -4.59
CA MET A 12 -1.04 3.66 -5.50
C MET A 12 -2.34 4.29 -5.97
N THR A 13 -2.60 4.23 -7.26
CA THR A 13 -3.79 4.84 -7.87
C THR A 13 -4.65 3.87 -8.68
N HIS A 14 -4.21 2.63 -8.85
CA HIS A 14 -4.90 1.62 -9.67
C HIS A 14 -5.47 0.49 -8.83
N GLY A 15 -6.58 -0.06 -9.28
CA GLY A 15 -7.27 -1.18 -8.64
C GLY A 15 -6.71 -2.55 -9.02
N ALA A 16 -7.46 -3.59 -8.64
CA ALA A 16 -7.03 -4.98 -8.81
C ALA A 16 -6.94 -5.43 -10.27
N ASP A 17 -7.56 -4.72 -11.17
CA ASP A 17 -7.59 -5.01 -12.61
C ASP A 17 -6.42 -4.42 -13.38
N HIS A 18 -5.50 -3.73 -12.72
CA HIS A 18 -4.37 -3.07 -13.36
C HIS A 18 -3.04 -3.67 -12.89
N GLU A 19 -2.16 -4.00 -13.86
CA GLU A 19 -0.87 -4.64 -13.55
C GLU A 19 0.03 -3.80 -12.64
N LEU A 20 -0.06 -2.47 -12.69
CA LEU A 20 0.75 -1.59 -11.85
C LEU A 20 0.48 -1.80 -10.35
N SER A 21 -0.67 -2.32 -9.98
CA SER A 21 -0.97 -2.65 -8.59
C SER A 21 -0.07 -3.78 -8.09
N SER A 22 0.12 -4.81 -8.90
CA SER A 22 1.05 -5.91 -8.57
C SER A 22 2.50 -5.44 -8.60
N VAL A 23 2.87 -4.59 -9.55
CA VAL A 23 4.21 -3.98 -9.63
C VAL A 23 4.50 -3.18 -8.35
N GLY A 24 3.55 -2.33 -7.95
CA GLY A 24 3.73 -1.47 -6.78
C GLY A 24 3.96 -2.26 -5.49
N PHE A 25 3.16 -3.31 -5.25
CA PHE A 25 3.35 -4.16 -4.07
C PHE A 25 4.63 -5.00 -4.16
N THR A 26 5.03 -5.43 -5.35
CA THR A 26 6.31 -6.13 -5.54
C THR A 26 7.47 -5.21 -5.14
N ILE A 27 7.47 -3.97 -5.60
CA ILE A 27 8.50 -2.99 -5.27
C ILE A 27 8.47 -2.65 -3.78
N ALA A 28 7.30 -2.52 -3.20
CA ALA A 28 7.14 -2.26 -1.77
C ALA A 28 7.73 -3.38 -0.91
N CYS A 29 7.47 -4.63 -1.27
CA CYS A 29 8.08 -5.79 -0.59
C CYS A 29 9.60 -5.78 -0.73
N GLY A 30 10.10 -5.43 -1.92
CA GLY A 30 11.53 -5.27 -2.16
C GLY A 30 12.14 -4.16 -1.29
N GLY A 31 11.40 -3.08 -1.06
CA GLY A 31 11.82 -2.01 -0.17
C GLY A 31 12.04 -2.50 1.26
N ILE A 32 11.10 -3.31 1.78
CA ILE A 32 11.24 -3.92 3.11
C ILE A 32 12.48 -4.83 3.15
N THR A 33 12.65 -5.65 2.12
CA THR A 33 13.82 -6.54 2.02
C THR A 33 15.13 -5.74 2.04
N SER A 34 15.12 -4.55 1.45
CA SER A 34 16.29 -3.66 1.41
C SER A 34 16.51 -2.89 2.71
N GLY A 35 15.65 -3.05 3.70
CA GLY A 35 15.77 -2.37 4.99
C GLY A 35 15.03 -1.05 5.09
N LEU A 36 14.19 -0.72 4.13
CA LEU A 36 13.37 0.49 4.18
C LEU A 36 12.13 0.27 5.04
N LYS A 37 11.67 1.33 5.68
CA LYS A 37 10.34 1.38 6.30
C LYS A 37 9.38 1.84 5.23
N VAL A 38 8.39 1.02 4.87
CA VAL A 38 7.54 1.30 3.71
C VAL A 38 6.10 1.54 4.13
N CYS A 39 5.52 2.64 3.62
CA CYS A 39 4.12 2.99 3.78
C CYS A 39 3.47 3.03 2.39
N MET A 40 2.38 2.27 2.22
CA MET A 40 1.56 2.32 1.01
C MET A 40 0.39 3.28 1.24
N PHE A 41 0.24 4.27 0.39
CA PHE A 41 -0.93 5.13 0.41
C PHE A 41 -1.82 4.81 -0.80
N LEU A 42 -3.04 4.37 -0.52
CA LEU A 42 -4.00 3.95 -1.54
C LEU A 42 -5.02 5.04 -1.76
N THR A 43 -5.10 5.53 -2.99
CA THR A 43 -6.09 6.53 -3.39
C THR A 43 -6.83 6.07 -4.64
N SER A 44 -7.95 6.71 -4.97
CA SER A 44 -8.77 6.34 -6.13
C SER A 44 -9.13 4.85 -6.08
N SER A 45 -9.05 4.14 -7.21
CA SER A 45 -9.38 2.72 -7.30
C SER A 45 -8.47 1.82 -6.45
N ALA A 46 -7.30 2.31 -6.04
CA ALA A 46 -6.38 1.51 -5.24
C ALA A 46 -6.94 1.16 -3.85
N VAL A 47 -7.91 1.90 -3.32
CA VAL A 47 -8.54 1.55 -2.04
C VAL A 47 -9.24 0.19 -2.11
N ASP A 48 -9.64 -0.26 -3.31
CA ASP A 48 -10.25 -1.57 -3.50
C ASP A 48 -9.27 -2.72 -3.25
N LEU A 49 -7.95 -2.48 -3.37
CA LEU A 49 -6.95 -3.53 -3.22
C LEU A 49 -6.95 -4.20 -1.85
N VAL A 50 -7.35 -3.47 -0.83
CA VAL A 50 -7.33 -3.95 0.56
C VAL A 50 -8.73 -4.23 1.12
N ARG A 51 -9.74 -4.24 0.26
CA ARG A 51 -11.04 -4.79 0.66
C ARG A 51 -10.91 -6.28 0.88
N ARG A 52 -11.65 -6.79 1.84
CA ARG A 52 -11.65 -8.22 2.13
C ARG A 52 -12.00 -8.99 0.86
N ARG A 53 -11.17 -9.98 0.50
CA ARG A 53 -11.35 -10.90 -0.64
C ARG A 53 -11.21 -10.26 -2.03
N ALA A 54 -10.86 -8.98 -2.12
CA ALA A 54 -10.87 -8.27 -3.40
C ALA A 54 -9.81 -8.77 -4.38
N VAL A 55 -8.67 -9.28 -3.91
CA VAL A 55 -7.52 -9.62 -4.75
C VAL A 55 -7.23 -11.13 -4.81
N GLU A 56 -8.18 -11.97 -4.37
CA GLU A 56 -7.95 -13.41 -4.26
C GLU A 56 -7.57 -14.07 -5.59
N LEU A 57 -8.04 -13.53 -6.72
CA LEU A 57 -7.81 -14.09 -8.05
C LEU A 57 -6.84 -13.25 -8.89
N THR A 58 -6.25 -12.20 -8.31
CA THR A 58 -5.39 -11.30 -9.07
C THR A 58 -3.96 -11.82 -9.11
N GLN A 59 -3.47 -12.10 -10.31
CA GLN A 59 -2.06 -12.43 -10.55
C GLN A 59 -1.64 -11.94 -11.92
N VAL A 60 -0.49 -11.27 -11.97
CA VAL A 60 0.11 -10.76 -13.21
C VAL A 60 1.47 -11.43 -13.38
N ALA A 61 1.57 -12.39 -14.30
CA ALA A 61 2.83 -13.08 -14.55
C ALA A 61 3.91 -12.08 -15.02
N PRO A 62 5.15 -12.20 -14.58
CA PRO A 62 5.73 -13.25 -13.72
C PRO A 62 5.68 -12.94 -12.21
N LEU A 63 4.88 -11.96 -11.79
CA LEU A 63 4.82 -11.53 -10.39
C LEU A 63 4.00 -12.53 -9.56
N ASP A 64 4.23 -12.51 -8.25
CA ASP A 64 3.46 -13.33 -7.31
C ASP A 64 2.00 -12.90 -7.27
N PRO A 65 1.08 -13.78 -6.82
CA PRO A 65 -0.30 -13.39 -6.61
C PRO A 65 -0.39 -12.15 -5.72
N LEU A 66 -1.28 -11.22 -6.07
CA LEU A 66 -1.38 -9.95 -5.37
C LEU A 66 -1.72 -10.14 -3.88
N LYS A 67 -2.58 -11.10 -3.56
CA LYS A 67 -2.89 -11.41 -2.17
C LYS A 67 -1.64 -11.79 -1.39
N THR A 68 -0.78 -12.62 -1.97
CA THR A 68 0.48 -13.03 -1.36
C THR A 68 1.39 -11.82 -1.11
N LEU A 69 1.48 -10.92 -2.09
CA LEU A 69 2.29 -9.70 -1.97
C LEU A 69 1.79 -8.79 -0.85
N ILE A 70 0.48 -8.58 -0.76
CA ILE A 70 -0.12 -7.72 0.28
C ILE A 70 0.07 -8.34 1.66
N ASP A 71 -0.21 -9.64 1.80
CA ASP A 71 -0.05 -10.35 3.07
C ASP A 71 1.41 -10.32 3.54
N ASP A 72 2.34 -10.57 2.64
CA ASP A 72 3.77 -10.53 2.95
C ASP A 72 4.20 -9.13 3.38
N PHE A 73 3.78 -8.11 2.62
CA PHE A 73 4.08 -6.71 2.92
C PHE A 73 3.64 -6.34 4.34
N MET A 74 2.40 -6.64 4.69
CA MET A 74 1.85 -6.27 6.00
C MET A 74 2.45 -7.10 7.12
N THR A 75 2.67 -8.39 6.91
CA THR A 75 3.28 -9.28 7.90
C THR A 75 4.69 -8.84 8.25
N ARG A 76 5.43 -8.32 7.28
CA ARG A 76 6.80 -7.84 7.50
C ARG A 76 6.89 -6.39 8.00
N GLY A 77 5.79 -5.80 8.39
CA GLY A 77 5.75 -4.49 9.03
C GLY A 77 5.46 -3.31 8.12
N GLY A 78 5.13 -3.55 6.86
CA GLY A 78 4.64 -2.50 5.97
C GLY A 78 3.31 -1.93 6.45
N THR A 79 3.09 -0.64 6.26
CA THR A 79 1.86 0.03 6.65
C THR A 79 1.02 0.39 5.43
N VAL A 80 -0.30 0.31 5.57
CA VAL A 80 -1.24 0.63 4.50
C VAL A 80 -2.22 1.68 4.98
N VAL A 81 -2.31 2.77 4.23
CA VAL A 81 -3.21 3.89 4.51
C VAL A 81 -4.15 4.08 3.32
N ALA A 82 -5.45 4.11 3.57
CA ALA A 82 -6.47 4.31 2.55
C ALA A 82 -7.07 5.72 2.64
N CYS A 83 -7.18 6.38 1.49
CA CYS A 83 -7.63 7.76 1.37
C CYS A 83 -9.11 7.91 1.78
N PRO A 84 -9.46 8.75 2.77
CA PRO A 84 -10.84 8.86 3.25
C PRO A 84 -11.88 9.26 2.20
N PRO A 85 -11.67 10.29 1.34
CA PRO A 85 -12.66 10.61 0.31
C PRO A 85 -12.93 9.45 -0.65
N CYS A 86 -11.90 8.70 -1.00
CA CYS A 86 -12.03 7.58 -1.94
C CYS A 86 -12.78 6.40 -1.30
N VAL A 87 -12.52 6.15 -0.03
CA VAL A 87 -13.22 5.14 0.78
C VAL A 87 -14.69 5.52 0.92
N LYS A 88 -14.95 6.76 1.29
CA LYS A 88 -16.29 7.27 1.53
C LYS A 88 -17.14 7.29 0.24
N ALA A 89 -16.56 7.73 -0.87
CA ALA A 89 -17.25 7.78 -2.16
C ALA A 89 -17.71 6.39 -2.62
N ARG A 90 -17.03 5.34 -2.18
CA ARG A 90 -17.36 3.96 -2.51
C ARG A 90 -18.26 3.29 -1.47
N GLY A 91 -18.63 4.01 -0.41
CA GLY A 91 -19.49 3.48 0.65
C GLY A 91 -18.81 2.47 1.55
N TYR A 92 -17.48 2.45 1.60
CA TYR A 92 -16.73 1.51 2.44
C TYR A 92 -16.58 2.05 3.86
N THR A 93 -16.51 1.11 4.81
CA THR A 93 -16.18 1.38 6.22
C THR A 93 -14.93 0.62 6.59
N GLN A 94 -14.39 0.87 7.78
CA GLN A 94 -13.20 0.17 8.28
C GLN A 94 -13.36 -1.36 8.20
N GLU A 95 -14.56 -1.86 8.45
CA GLU A 95 -14.85 -3.30 8.47
C GLU A 95 -14.76 -3.96 7.10
N ASP A 96 -14.87 -3.19 6.02
CA ASP A 96 -14.75 -3.69 4.65
C ASP A 96 -13.31 -4.01 4.28
N PHE A 97 -12.34 -3.53 5.04
CA PHE A 97 -10.93 -3.70 4.77
C PHE A 97 -10.30 -4.83 5.58
N ILE A 98 -9.20 -5.38 5.06
CA ILE A 98 -8.40 -6.35 5.80
C ILE A 98 -7.82 -5.68 7.05
N ASP A 99 -7.48 -6.51 8.05
CA ASP A 99 -6.96 -6.00 9.31
C ASP A 99 -5.66 -5.23 9.09
N GLY A 100 -5.49 -4.14 9.84
CA GLY A 100 -4.27 -3.34 9.79
C GLY A 100 -4.30 -2.14 8.84
N VAL A 101 -5.35 -2.00 8.04
CA VAL A 101 -5.51 -0.82 7.16
C VAL A 101 -5.95 0.38 8.00
N THR A 102 -5.24 1.51 7.82
CA THR A 102 -5.60 2.78 8.45
C THR A 102 -6.31 3.67 7.43
N ILE A 103 -7.44 4.25 7.79
CA ILE A 103 -8.11 5.25 6.96
C ILE A 103 -7.64 6.62 7.44
N ALA A 104 -6.82 7.29 6.65
CA ALA A 104 -6.26 8.60 7.01
C ALA A 104 -5.92 9.40 5.75
N GLY A 105 -5.91 10.72 5.88
CA GLY A 105 -5.69 11.63 4.77
C GLY A 105 -4.24 11.76 4.33
N ALA A 106 -4.05 12.50 3.24
CA ALA A 106 -2.73 12.73 2.64
C ALA A 106 -1.75 13.46 3.57
N SER A 107 -2.24 14.08 4.65
CA SER A 107 -1.35 14.69 5.65
C SER A 107 -0.37 13.69 6.25
N VAL A 108 -0.75 12.42 6.33
CA VAL A 108 0.16 11.35 6.80
C VAL A 108 1.38 11.25 5.88
N ILE A 109 1.15 11.30 4.56
CA ILE A 109 2.25 11.25 3.58
C ILE A 109 3.10 12.51 3.67
N HIS A 110 2.47 13.67 3.77
CA HIS A 110 3.18 14.95 3.80
C HIS A 110 4.11 15.04 5.01
N GLU A 111 3.67 14.55 6.17
CA GLU A 111 4.52 14.51 7.36
C GLU A 111 5.73 13.59 7.15
N LYS A 112 5.55 12.47 6.50
CA LYS A 112 6.65 11.56 6.17
C LYS A 112 7.64 12.20 5.18
N ILE A 113 7.12 12.90 4.17
CA ILE A 113 7.95 13.63 3.19
C ILE A 113 8.76 14.72 3.89
N LYS A 114 8.11 15.48 4.78
CA LYS A 114 8.80 16.51 5.57
C LYS A 114 9.93 15.93 6.43
N ALA A 115 9.76 14.70 6.90
CA ALA A 115 10.76 13.97 7.66
C ALA A 115 11.85 13.31 6.79
N GLY A 116 11.77 13.44 5.48
CA GLY A 116 12.80 12.96 4.56
C GLY A 116 12.49 11.66 3.82
N ALA A 117 11.24 11.20 3.83
CA ALA A 117 10.86 9.99 3.11
C ALA A 117 11.03 10.15 1.60
N ALA A 118 11.49 9.11 0.93
CA ALA A 118 11.45 9.00 -0.52
C ALA A 118 10.05 8.59 -0.98
N THR A 119 9.70 8.85 -2.24
CA THR A 119 8.39 8.51 -2.79
C THR A 119 8.51 7.81 -4.13
N LEU A 120 7.64 6.83 -4.35
CA LEU A 120 7.39 6.21 -5.64
C LEU A 120 5.89 6.20 -5.87
N SER A 121 5.45 6.16 -7.14
CA SER A 121 4.01 6.12 -7.44
C SER A 121 3.70 5.17 -8.60
N PHE A 122 2.57 4.52 -8.48
CA PHE A 122 2.09 3.54 -9.46
C PHE A 122 0.61 3.69 -9.76
#